data_23ef0030342e2dcba41ffd536566a302
#
_entry.id   23ef0030342e2dcba41ffd536566a302
#
_cell.length_a   1.000
_cell.length_b   1.000
_cell.length_c   1.000
_cell.angle_alpha   90.00
_cell.angle_beta   90.00
_cell.angle_gamma   90.00
#
_symmetry.space_group_name_H-M   'P 1'
#
loop_
_entity.id
_entity.type
_entity.pdbx_description
1 polymer ?
#
loop_
_entity_poly.entity_id
_entity_poly.type
_entity_poly.pdbx_seq_one_letter_code
_entity_poly.pdbx_strand_id
1 'polypeptide(L)'
;MSRFMTVADVKRGLPHAKLLGLSDSTFIERFISDSRQVRAGDCFIALQGERHDAHAFLQEVMQQGALCALISDLAQRPDGFPVIQVDNTLQAIQQLAKAWVQTCQQNQLKQTVAVVGSNGKTTVKGMIAHIFATAVGEKSLATVGNLNNDIGLPLTLLRLNREHTHAVLELGMNHPGETQQLAAMAQANIALINNAQREHQEFMQTIDAVAKEHALILDALPNKGVAIFPADSEYSEMWAQRAAGKTIMSFALHHDAIVRGDVISSDQTSQTLNITYRDSSQATQTHRVHLQVLGEHNAKNALAATAAALAAGITWDAIQQGLETFTPVQGRMQVQQINPQTTLIDDTYNANPDSVKAAIDVLAQLSMPAWLVLGDMGEVGDQGPAFHEEVGAYAAQEGVQKLFALGEQTKHSVMAFKKSSTQNTSAEHYPEVDALCAALRESLSQRAAHEKTTVLVKGSRFMKMERVVKALTEETH
;
A
#
# COMPACT_ATOMS: atom_id res chain seq x y z
N MET A 1 16.15 -29.37 5.85
CA MET A 1 15.09 -29.28 4.78
C MET A 1 15.40 -28.07 3.95
N SER A 2 15.16 -28.11 2.61
CA SER A 2 15.33 -26.90 1.79
C SER A 2 14.38 -25.78 2.26
N ARG A 3 14.82 -24.53 2.18
CA ARG A 3 13.97 -23.36 2.43
C ARG A 3 12.89 -23.19 1.36
N PHE A 4 13.13 -23.71 0.16
CA PHE A 4 12.23 -23.59 -0.99
C PHE A 4 11.10 -24.62 -1.00
N MET A 5 10.05 -24.36 -1.79
CA MET A 5 8.96 -25.30 -2.07
C MET A 5 9.46 -26.47 -2.92
N THR A 6 9.04 -27.68 -2.60
CA THR A 6 9.30 -28.88 -3.42
C THR A 6 8.09 -29.22 -4.27
N VAL A 7 8.30 -30.00 -5.32
CA VAL A 7 7.20 -30.58 -6.13
C VAL A 7 6.28 -31.45 -5.26
N ALA A 8 6.80 -32.12 -4.22
CA ALA A 8 5.97 -32.81 -3.24
C ALA A 8 5.06 -31.87 -2.45
N ASP A 9 5.50 -30.63 -2.16
CA ASP A 9 4.64 -29.59 -1.53
C ASP A 9 3.54 -29.17 -2.50
N VAL A 10 3.87 -29.00 -3.80
CA VAL A 10 2.88 -28.67 -4.84
C VAL A 10 1.81 -29.75 -4.93
N LYS A 11 2.18 -31.04 -4.93
CA LYS A 11 1.21 -32.15 -4.92
C LYS A 11 0.27 -32.10 -3.72
N ARG A 12 0.78 -31.76 -2.55
CA ARG A 12 -0.07 -31.63 -1.35
C ARG A 12 -1.04 -30.44 -1.46
N GLY A 13 -0.56 -29.31 -2.00
CA GLY A 13 -1.38 -28.12 -2.18
C GLY A 13 -2.37 -28.23 -3.36
N LEU A 14 -2.02 -29.00 -4.37
CA LEU A 14 -2.81 -29.20 -5.61
C LEU A 14 -2.98 -30.71 -5.90
N PRO A 15 -3.83 -31.43 -5.14
CA PRO A 15 -3.92 -32.90 -5.25
C PRO A 15 -4.46 -33.39 -6.60
N HIS A 16 -5.13 -32.52 -7.36
CA HIS A 16 -5.67 -32.86 -8.69
C HIS A 16 -4.76 -32.44 -9.86
N ALA A 17 -3.63 -31.76 -9.57
CA ALA A 17 -2.69 -31.35 -10.60
C ALA A 17 -1.96 -32.57 -11.21
N LYS A 18 -1.78 -32.56 -12.53
CA LYS A 18 -0.93 -33.52 -13.24
C LYS A 18 0.47 -32.96 -13.41
N LEU A 19 1.46 -33.68 -12.92
CA LEU A 19 2.86 -33.29 -12.95
C LEU A 19 3.59 -34.07 -14.05
N LEU A 20 4.10 -33.41 -15.05
CA LEU A 20 4.78 -34.00 -16.18
C LEU A 20 6.23 -33.55 -16.21
N GLY A 21 7.15 -34.51 -16.21
CA GLY A 21 8.60 -34.24 -16.28
C GLY A 21 9.21 -33.67 -14.97
N LEU A 22 8.53 -33.83 -13.83
CA LEU A 22 8.97 -33.35 -12.52
C LEU A 22 9.08 -34.48 -11.51
N SER A 23 10.13 -34.46 -10.68
CA SER A 23 10.29 -35.37 -9.55
C SER A 23 9.88 -34.69 -8.23
N ASP A 24 9.43 -35.49 -7.25
CA ASP A 24 8.96 -34.97 -5.96
C ASP A 24 10.04 -34.18 -5.18
N SER A 25 11.30 -34.51 -5.40
CA SER A 25 12.45 -33.84 -4.76
C SER A 25 12.91 -32.58 -5.47
N THR A 26 12.33 -32.24 -6.64
CA THR A 26 12.67 -31.02 -7.38
C THR A 26 12.26 -29.77 -6.56
N PHE A 27 13.16 -28.79 -6.47
CA PHE A 27 12.90 -27.51 -5.79
C PHE A 27 12.45 -26.48 -6.81
N ILE A 28 11.42 -25.72 -6.46
CA ILE A 28 10.96 -24.55 -7.19
C ILE A 28 11.45 -23.32 -6.40
N GLU A 29 12.31 -22.52 -7.01
CA GLU A 29 12.89 -21.36 -6.33
C GLU A 29 11.91 -20.20 -6.26
N ARG A 30 11.13 -19.98 -7.34
CA ARG A 30 10.20 -18.87 -7.45
C ARG A 30 9.05 -19.21 -8.40
N PHE A 31 7.87 -18.71 -8.06
CA PHE A 31 6.71 -18.64 -8.96
C PHE A 31 6.63 -17.25 -9.57
N ILE A 32 6.48 -17.16 -10.89
CA ILE A 32 6.48 -15.89 -11.61
C ILE A 32 5.50 -15.91 -12.79
N SER A 33 4.78 -14.80 -12.99
CA SER A 33 3.82 -14.62 -14.09
C SER A 33 4.30 -13.66 -15.18
N ASP A 34 5.41 -12.93 -14.99
CA ASP A 34 5.99 -12.04 -16.01
C ASP A 34 7.10 -12.80 -16.77
N SER A 35 6.83 -13.16 -18.05
CA SER A 35 7.75 -13.92 -18.90
C SER A 35 9.11 -13.20 -19.08
N ARG A 36 9.14 -11.87 -19.04
CA ARG A 36 10.36 -11.04 -19.22
C ARG A 36 11.34 -11.15 -18.04
N GLN A 37 10.89 -11.65 -16.90
CA GLN A 37 11.68 -11.76 -15.68
C GLN A 37 12.03 -13.21 -15.31
N VAL A 38 11.71 -14.15 -16.16
CA VAL A 38 11.99 -15.58 -15.94
C VAL A 38 13.48 -15.85 -15.90
N ARG A 39 13.90 -16.77 -15.03
CA ARG A 39 15.27 -17.26 -14.89
C ARG A 39 15.30 -18.74 -14.49
N ALA A 40 16.47 -19.34 -14.50
CA ALA A 40 16.66 -20.72 -14.08
C ALA A 40 16.12 -20.96 -12.65
N GLY A 41 15.43 -22.09 -12.43
CA GLY A 41 14.80 -22.43 -11.15
C GLY A 41 13.36 -21.94 -10.98
N ASP A 42 12.86 -21.08 -11.86
CA ASP A 42 11.50 -20.53 -11.79
C ASP A 42 10.45 -21.53 -12.29
N CYS A 43 9.27 -21.46 -11.66
CA CYS A 43 8.02 -21.99 -12.22
C CYS A 43 7.24 -20.82 -12.83
N PHE A 44 7.10 -20.80 -14.15
CA PHE A 44 6.29 -19.80 -14.85
C PHE A 44 4.80 -20.12 -14.69
N ILE A 45 3.99 -19.11 -14.38
CA ILE A 45 2.54 -19.24 -14.24
C ILE A 45 1.88 -18.68 -15.49
N ALA A 46 1.30 -19.56 -16.31
CA ALA A 46 0.57 -19.17 -17.52
C ALA A 46 -0.86 -18.71 -17.15
N LEU A 47 -0.98 -17.47 -16.65
CA LEU A 47 -2.29 -16.88 -16.36
C LEU A 47 -3.04 -16.59 -17.66
N GLN A 48 -4.34 -16.88 -17.64
CA GLN A 48 -5.26 -16.54 -18.71
C GLN A 48 -6.17 -15.41 -18.24
N GLY A 49 -6.09 -14.27 -18.88
CA GLY A 49 -6.96 -13.12 -18.68
C GLY A 49 -7.89 -12.91 -19.87
N GLU A 50 -8.78 -11.91 -19.79
CA GLU A 50 -9.77 -11.63 -20.85
C GLU A 50 -9.13 -11.25 -22.20
N ARG A 51 -7.95 -10.60 -22.18
CA ARG A 51 -7.29 -10.06 -23.39
C ARG A 51 -5.97 -10.74 -23.72
N HIS A 52 -5.38 -11.46 -22.78
CA HIS A 52 -4.04 -12.04 -22.91
C HIS A 52 -4.02 -13.45 -22.32
N ASP A 53 -3.45 -14.37 -23.07
CA ASP A 53 -3.18 -15.74 -22.62
C ASP A 53 -1.67 -15.96 -22.52
N ALA A 54 -1.18 -16.11 -21.29
CA ALA A 54 0.25 -16.26 -21.05
C ALA A 54 0.81 -17.64 -21.48
N HIS A 55 -0.05 -18.60 -21.88
CA HIS A 55 0.41 -19.84 -22.50
C HIS A 55 1.20 -19.58 -23.80
N ALA A 56 0.92 -18.46 -24.51
CA ALA A 56 1.67 -18.07 -25.71
C ALA A 56 3.19 -17.87 -25.44
N PHE A 57 3.60 -17.63 -24.19
CA PHE A 57 5.00 -17.41 -23.81
C PHE A 57 5.74 -18.69 -23.37
N LEU A 58 5.10 -19.87 -23.39
CA LEU A 58 5.72 -21.12 -22.87
C LEU A 58 7.00 -21.50 -23.59
N GLN A 59 7.07 -21.32 -24.91
CA GLN A 59 8.29 -21.57 -25.69
C GLN A 59 9.43 -20.62 -25.32
N GLU A 60 9.11 -19.34 -25.11
CA GLU A 60 10.07 -18.31 -24.72
C GLU A 60 10.65 -18.59 -23.32
N VAL A 61 9.79 -18.82 -22.32
CA VAL A 61 10.24 -19.07 -20.94
C VAL A 61 11.02 -20.36 -20.78
N MET A 62 10.69 -21.39 -21.59
CA MET A 62 11.50 -22.61 -21.68
C MET A 62 12.92 -22.29 -22.19
N GLN A 63 13.05 -21.47 -23.24
CA GLN A 63 14.36 -21.05 -23.80
C GLN A 63 15.14 -20.17 -22.81
N GLN A 64 14.47 -19.38 -21.96
CA GLN A 64 15.09 -18.61 -20.89
C GLN A 64 15.55 -19.48 -19.71
N GLY A 65 15.24 -20.78 -19.73
CA GLY A 65 15.68 -21.76 -18.73
C GLY A 65 14.74 -21.92 -17.53
N ALA A 66 13.45 -21.58 -17.67
CA ALA A 66 12.47 -21.92 -16.64
C ALA A 66 12.54 -23.40 -16.28
N LEU A 67 12.43 -23.71 -14.98
CA LEU A 67 12.41 -25.09 -14.48
C LEU A 67 11.16 -25.84 -14.97
N CYS A 68 10.01 -25.16 -14.92
CA CYS A 68 8.71 -25.69 -15.33
C CYS A 68 7.69 -24.57 -15.52
N ALA A 69 6.47 -24.93 -15.96
CA ALA A 69 5.35 -24.00 -15.96
C ALA A 69 4.09 -24.60 -15.31
N LEU A 70 3.29 -23.75 -14.67
CA LEU A 70 1.92 -24.04 -14.27
C LEU A 70 1.00 -23.62 -15.41
N ILE A 71 0.25 -24.56 -15.98
CA ILE A 71 -0.54 -24.39 -17.20
C ILE A 71 -1.95 -24.97 -17.04
N SER A 72 -2.91 -24.44 -17.79
CA SER A 72 -4.25 -25.05 -17.92
C SER A 72 -4.48 -25.76 -19.24
N ASP A 73 -3.74 -25.39 -20.29
CA ASP A 73 -3.87 -26.01 -21.61
C ASP A 73 -2.62 -26.80 -21.99
N LEU A 74 -2.76 -28.16 -22.00
CA LEU A 74 -1.67 -29.05 -22.33
C LEU A 74 -1.30 -29.01 -23.83
N ALA A 75 -2.23 -28.60 -24.70
CA ALA A 75 -1.96 -28.52 -26.13
C ALA A 75 -0.93 -27.44 -26.48
N GLN A 76 -0.76 -26.47 -25.63
CA GLN A 76 0.23 -25.38 -25.78
C GLN A 76 1.60 -25.69 -25.14
N ARG A 77 1.76 -26.86 -24.54
CA ARG A 77 3.01 -27.30 -23.91
C ARG A 77 4.10 -27.54 -24.95
N PRO A 78 5.28 -26.86 -24.87
CA PRO A 78 6.42 -27.21 -25.68
C PRO A 78 6.92 -28.64 -25.41
N ASP A 79 7.44 -29.30 -26.44
CA ASP A 79 7.97 -30.69 -26.34
C ASP A 79 9.05 -30.76 -25.26
N GLY A 80 8.86 -31.74 -24.34
CA GLY A 80 9.79 -32.02 -23.26
C GLY A 80 9.78 -31.00 -22.11
N PHE A 81 9.06 -29.85 -22.21
CA PHE A 81 9.02 -28.88 -21.12
C PHE A 81 8.28 -29.42 -19.89
N PRO A 82 8.89 -29.44 -18.69
CA PRO A 82 8.21 -29.88 -17.47
C PRO A 82 7.04 -28.96 -17.12
N VAL A 83 5.88 -29.53 -16.74
CA VAL A 83 4.70 -28.73 -16.41
C VAL A 83 3.91 -29.28 -15.23
N ILE A 84 3.21 -28.38 -14.56
CA ILE A 84 2.15 -28.62 -13.58
C ILE A 84 0.84 -28.26 -14.28
N GLN A 85 0.09 -29.28 -14.73
CA GLN A 85 -1.21 -29.06 -15.39
C GLN A 85 -2.33 -29.00 -14.35
N VAL A 86 -3.19 -27.99 -14.46
CA VAL A 86 -4.37 -27.72 -13.63
C VAL A 86 -5.56 -27.31 -14.51
N ASP A 87 -6.74 -27.25 -13.96
CA ASP A 87 -7.94 -26.81 -14.72
C ASP A 87 -7.99 -25.28 -14.88
N ASN A 88 -7.51 -24.54 -13.86
CA ASN A 88 -7.47 -23.07 -13.86
C ASN A 88 -6.22 -22.60 -13.09
N THR A 89 -5.35 -21.85 -13.77
CA THR A 89 -4.06 -21.42 -13.21
C THR A 89 -4.21 -20.40 -12.09
N LEU A 90 -5.19 -19.50 -12.14
CA LEU A 90 -5.44 -18.52 -11.08
C LEU A 90 -5.93 -19.21 -9.81
N GLN A 91 -6.94 -20.06 -9.91
CA GLN A 91 -7.44 -20.83 -8.75
C GLN A 91 -6.35 -21.72 -8.16
N ALA A 92 -5.51 -22.31 -9.01
CA ALA A 92 -4.41 -23.16 -8.57
C ALA A 92 -3.37 -22.37 -7.75
N ILE A 93 -2.96 -21.19 -8.18
CA ILE A 93 -2.00 -20.40 -7.39
C ILE A 93 -2.61 -19.91 -6.06
N GLN A 94 -3.90 -19.59 -6.03
CA GLN A 94 -4.60 -19.21 -4.80
C GLN A 94 -4.67 -20.39 -3.82
N GLN A 95 -5.03 -21.58 -4.31
CA GLN A 95 -5.06 -22.80 -3.50
C GLN A 95 -3.66 -23.20 -3.01
N LEU A 96 -2.66 -23.15 -3.89
CA LEU A 96 -1.27 -23.49 -3.57
C LEU A 96 -0.69 -22.50 -2.54
N ALA A 97 -0.93 -21.20 -2.72
CA ALA A 97 -0.49 -20.16 -1.79
C ALA A 97 -1.06 -20.39 -0.38
N LYS A 98 -2.37 -20.68 -0.29
CA LYS A 98 -3.03 -21.00 0.98
C LYS A 98 -2.41 -22.22 1.66
N ALA A 99 -2.18 -23.31 0.93
CA ALA A 99 -1.54 -24.52 1.46
C ALA A 99 -0.07 -24.27 1.87
N TRP A 100 0.62 -23.41 1.13
CA TRP A 100 2.01 -23.06 1.42
C TRP A 100 2.15 -22.22 2.70
N VAL A 101 1.24 -21.26 2.92
CA VAL A 101 1.18 -20.51 4.18
C VAL A 101 1.05 -21.47 5.36
N GLN A 102 0.13 -22.45 5.30
CA GLN A 102 -0.04 -23.45 6.36
C GLN A 102 1.24 -24.26 6.60
N THR A 103 1.93 -24.64 5.52
CA THR A 103 3.22 -25.34 5.63
C THR A 103 4.27 -24.47 6.32
N CYS A 104 4.36 -23.17 5.98
CA CYS A 104 5.29 -22.24 6.62
C CYS A 104 4.93 -22.01 8.10
N GLN A 105 3.64 -21.90 8.45
CA GLN A 105 3.15 -21.76 9.84
C GLN A 105 3.48 -22.98 10.71
N GLN A 106 3.41 -24.18 10.14
CA GLN A 106 3.85 -25.43 10.82
C GLN A 106 5.36 -25.46 11.05
N ASN A 107 6.14 -24.65 10.31
CA ASN A 107 7.58 -24.52 10.51
C ASN A 107 7.89 -23.29 11.41
N GLN A 108 8.29 -22.19 10.83
CA GLN A 108 8.80 -21.02 11.58
C GLN A 108 7.96 -19.76 11.47
N LEU A 109 7.01 -19.68 10.53
CA LEU A 109 6.17 -18.49 10.36
C LEU A 109 5.20 -18.35 11.54
N LYS A 110 5.52 -17.48 12.48
CA LYS A 110 4.76 -17.28 13.73
C LYS A 110 3.85 -16.06 13.68
N GLN A 111 4.26 -15.01 12.99
CA GLN A 111 3.56 -13.75 12.92
C GLN A 111 3.26 -13.35 11.48
N THR A 112 2.00 -13.18 11.19
CA THR A 112 1.52 -12.68 9.89
C THR A 112 0.54 -11.56 10.15
N VAL A 113 0.90 -10.34 9.73
CA VAL A 113 0.04 -9.16 9.78
C VAL A 113 -0.63 -8.98 8.43
N ALA A 114 -1.96 -8.91 8.40
CA ALA A 114 -2.71 -8.49 7.22
C ALA A 114 -3.23 -7.06 7.43
N VAL A 115 -3.06 -6.20 6.43
CA VAL A 115 -3.39 -4.78 6.49
C VAL A 115 -4.45 -4.44 5.45
N VAL A 116 -5.56 -3.87 5.90
CA VAL A 116 -6.60 -3.24 5.07
C VAL A 116 -6.79 -1.78 5.48
N GLY A 117 -7.58 -1.04 4.72
CA GLY A 117 -7.92 0.36 5.00
C GLY A 117 -7.98 1.18 3.71
N SER A 118 -8.70 2.27 3.72
CA SER A 118 -8.87 3.12 2.56
C SER A 118 -7.59 3.83 2.16
N ASN A 119 -6.92 4.44 3.13
CA ASN A 119 -5.69 5.21 2.91
C ASN A 119 -4.56 4.70 3.81
N GLY A 120 -3.30 4.89 3.37
CA GLY A 120 -2.12 4.58 4.17
C GLY A 120 -1.72 3.09 4.22
N LYS A 121 -2.47 2.17 3.62
CA LYS A 121 -2.14 0.72 3.58
C LYS A 121 -0.67 0.44 3.28
N THR A 122 -0.18 0.96 2.17
CA THR A 122 1.21 0.75 1.71
C THR A 122 2.23 1.36 2.66
N THR A 123 1.94 2.53 3.23
CA THR A 123 2.82 3.19 4.20
C THR A 123 2.90 2.39 5.50
N VAL A 124 1.75 1.98 6.07
CA VAL A 124 1.71 1.14 7.28
C VAL A 124 2.41 -0.19 7.05
N LYS A 125 2.08 -0.88 5.94
CA LYS A 125 2.77 -2.12 5.54
C LYS A 125 4.28 -1.89 5.39
N GLY A 126 4.69 -0.76 4.80
CA GLY A 126 6.10 -0.40 4.66
C GLY A 126 6.79 -0.17 6.00
N MET A 127 6.16 0.55 6.94
CA MET A 127 6.67 0.74 8.30
C MET A 127 6.79 -0.60 9.05
N ILE A 128 5.75 -1.45 9.01
CA ILE A 128 5.79 -2.79 9.64
C ILE A 128 6.90 -3.66 9.01
N ALA A 129 7.02 -3.64 7.67
CA ALA A 129 8.05 -4.38 6.96
C ALA A 129 9.47 -3.95 7.38
N HIS A 130 9.68 -2.63 7.55
CA HIS A 130 10.95 -2.09 7.98
C HIS A 130 11.27 -2.44 9.44
N ILE A 131 10.28 -2.37 10.33
CA ILE A 131 10.40 -2.85 11.72
C ILE A 131 10.76 -4.34 11.75
N PHE A 132 10.05 -5.18 10.98
CA PHE A 132 10.36 -6.61 10.93
C PHE A 132 11.75 -6.90 10.36
N ALA A 133 12.15 -6.20 9.30
CA ALA A 133 13.51 -6.31 8.76
C ALA A 133 14.57 -5.91 9.77
N THR A 134 14.33 -4.86 10.57
CA THR A 134 15.21 -4.44 11.67
C THR A 134 15.31 -5.52 12.76
N ALA A 135 14.19 -6.16 13.11
CA ALA A 135 14.13 -7.13 14.20
C ALA A 135 14.66 -8.53 13.81
N VAL A 136 14.31 -9.02 12.60
CA VAL A 136 14.57 -10.42 12.19
C VAL A 136 15.29 -10.57 10.86
N GLY A 137 15.66 -9.47 10.20
CA GLY A 137 16.40 -9.48 8.94
C GLY A 137 15.64 -10.17 7.80
N GLU A 138 16.35 -11.00 7.04
CA GLU A 138 15.81 -11.77 5.91
C GLU A 138 14.73 -12.80 6.27
N LYS A 139 14.47 -13.01 7.56
CA LYS A 139 13.38 -13.89 8.02
C LYS A 139 12.01 -13.21 8.00
N SER A 140 11.90 -12.03 7.41
CA SER A 140 10.65 -11.30 7.20
C SER A 140 10.26 -11.25 5.73
N LEU A 141 8.95 -11.32 5.44
CA LEU A 141 8.38 -11.13 4.12
C LEU A 141 7.40 -9.94 4.15
N ALA A 142 7.38 -9.16 3.07
CA ALA A 142 6.37 -8.13 2.86
C ALA A 142 5.82 -8.17 1.43
N THR A 143 4.57 -7.70 1.27
CA THR A 143 4.00 -7.40 -0.06
C THR A 143 4.88 -6.38 -0.78
N VAL A 144 5.26 -6.69 -2.01
CA VAL A 144 6.03 -5.79 -2.88
C VAL A 144 5.09 -5.04 -3.81
N GLY A 145 5.32 -3.74 -3.96
CA GLY A 145 4.49 -2.89 -4.82
C GLY A 145 3.02 -2.98 -4.42
N ASN A 146 2.17 -3.22 -5.41
CA ASN A 146 0.72 -3.38 -5.30
C ASN A 146 0.25 -4.84 -5.52
N LEU A 147 1.08 -5.84 -5.21
CA LEU A 147 0.71 -7.25 -5.28
C LEU A 147 -0.23 -7.64 -4.13
N ASN A 148 -1.40 -6.99 -4.06
CA ASN A 148 -2.33 -7.02 -2.93
C ASN A 148 -3.74 -7.52 -3.28
N ASN A 149 -3.99 -7.89 -4.56
CA ASN A 149 -5.27 -8.41 -5.05
C ASN A 149 -5.26 -9.94 -5.19
N ASP A 150 -6.28 -10.51 -5.82
CA ASP A 150 -6.51 -11.95 -6.06
C ASP A 150 -5.42 -12.66 -6.89
N ILE A 151 -4.60 -11.91 -7.64
CA ILE A 151 -3.41 -12.39 -8.35
C ILE A 151 -2.14 -12.07 -7.56
N GLY A 152 -2.01 -10.86 -7.05
CA GLY A 152 -0.80 -10.36 -6.40
C GLY A 152 -0.54 -10.97 -5.03
N LEU A 153 -1.59 -11.17 -4.23
CA LEU A 153 -1.45 -11.78 -2.91
C LEU A 153 -0.93 -13.24 -2.99
N PRO A 154 -1.50 -14.14 -3.81
CA PRO A 154 -0.92 -15.49 -3.95
C PRO A 154 0.53 -15.46 -4.44
N LEU A 155 0.89 -14.60 -5.38
CA LEU A 155 2.29 -14.43 -5.81
C LEU A 155 3.20 -13.96 -4.65
N THR A 156 2.71 -13.07 -3.80
CA THR A 156 3.41 -12.65 -2.57
C THR A 156 3.60 -13.82 -1.61
N LEU A 157 2.53 -14.59 -1.34
CA LEU A 157 2.56 -15.73 -0.42
C LEU A 157 3.46 -16.86 -0.92
N LEU A 158 3.52 -17.11 -2.23
CA LEU A 158 4.42 -18.11 -2.83
C LEU A 158 5.91 -17.72 -2.73
N ARG A 159 6.25 -16.48 -2.32
CA ARG A 159 7.61 -16.08 -1.96
C ARG A 159 8.00 -16.43 -0.52
N LEU A 160 7.05 -16.86 0.31
CA LEU A 160 7.38 -17.41 1.62
C LEU A 160 8.34 -18.59 1.49
N ASN A 161 9.16 -18.76 2.49
CA ASN A 161 10.00 -19.93 2.65
C ASN A 161 9.93 -20.45 4.09
N ARG A 162 10.49 -21.62 4.36
CA ARG A 162 10.41 -22.26 5.69
C ARG A 162 11.20 -21.55 6.79
N GLU A 163 12.04 -20.57 6.45
CA GLU A 163 12.86 -19.80 7.39
C GLU A 163 12.19 -18.49 7.80
N HIS A 164 11.18 -18.03 7.06
CA HIS A 164 10.44 -16.82 7.43
C HIS A 164 9.71 -17.01 8.75
N THR A 165 9.87 -16.03 9.63
CA THR A 165 9.24 -15.98 10.97
C THR A 165 8.12 -14.94 11.04
N HIS A 166 8.23 -13.88 10.23
CA HIS A 166 7.30 -12.75 10.19
C HIS A 166 6.89 -12.44 8.76
N ALA A 167 5.64 -12.04 8.57
CA ALA A 167 5.15 -11.54 7.29
C ALA A 167 4.21 -10.36 7.50
N VAL A 168 4.23 -9.39 6.59
CA VAL A 168 3.22 -8.34 6.49
C VAL A 168 2.64 -8.31 5.09
N LEU A 169 1.32 -8.43 5.01
CA LEU A 169 0.54 -8.57 3.78
C LEU A 169 -0.41 -7.39 3.65
N GLU A 170 -0.33 -6.69 2.54
CA GLU A 170 -1.33 -5.68 2.15
C GLU A 170 -2.46 -6.38 1.40
N LEU A 171 -3.70 -6.13 1.79
CA LEU A 171 -4.90 -6.63 1.12
C LEU A 171 -5.64 -5.44 0.53
N GLY A 172 -5.74 -5.42 -0.80
CA GLY A 172 -6.46 -4.40 -1.56
C GLY A 172 -7.79 -4.95 -2.06
N MET A 173 -8.86 -4.18 -1.91
CA MET A 173 -10.17 -4.51 -2.46
C MET A 173 -10.64 -3.41 -3.39
N ASN A 174 -11.45 -3.76 -4.36
CA ASN A 174 -12.21 -2.85 -5.21
C ASN A 174 -13.72 -3.12 -5.09
N HIS A 175 -14.10 -4.39 -4.87
CA HIS A 175 -15.49 -4.83 -4.85
C HIS A 175 -15.84 -5.54 -3.53
N PRO A 176 -17.12 -5.53 -3.15
CA PRO A 176 -17.60 -6.25 -1.97
C PRO A 176 -17.26 -7.74 -2.00
N GLY A 177 -16.78 -8.27 -0.85
CA GLY A 177 -16.43 -9.67 -0.66
C GLY A 177 -14.98 -10.04 -0.98
N GLU A 178 -14.22 -9.16 -1.63
CA GLU A 178 -12.80 -9.42 -1.96
C GLU A 178 -11.94 -9.51 -0.69
N THR A 179 -12.19 -8.67 0.32
CA THR A 179 -11.45 -8.73 1.59
C THR A 179 -11.57 -10.09 2.26
N GLN A 180 -12.76 -10.70 2.24
CA GLN A 180 -12.97 -12.04 2.82
C GLN A 180 -12.12 -13.10 2.12
N GLN A 181 -12.09 -13.08 0.79
CA GLN A 181 -11.31 -14.04 0.00
C GLN A 181 -9.81 -13.90 0.25
N LEU A 182 -9.31 -12.67 0.24
CA LEU A 182 -7.90 -12.37 0.47
C LEU A 182 -7.48 -12.73 1.91
N ALA A 183 -8.29 -12.39 2.90
CA ALA A 183 -8.03 -12.71 4.30
C ALA A 183 -8.00 -14.23 4.56
N ALA A 184 -8.93 -14.98 3.94
CA ALA A 184 -8.95 -16.44 4.03
C ALA A 184 -7.71 -17.10 3.38
N MET A 185 -7.07 -16.44 2.42
CA MET A 185 -5.84 -16.89 1.79
C MET A 185 -4.61 -16.51 2.63
N ALA A 186 -4.59 -15.28 3.16
CA ALA A 186 -3.49 -14.75 3.97
C ALA A 186 -3.29 -15.50 5.28
N GLN A 187 -4.37 -16.04 5.88
CA GLN A 187 -4.36 -16.77 7.17
C GLN A 187 -3.57 -16.04 8.26
N ALA A 188 -3.75 -14.72 8.34
CA ALA A 188 -3.04 -13.88 9.28
C ALA A 188 -3.53 -14.13 10.72
N ASN A 189 -2.62 -13.98 11.69
CA ASN A 189 -2.96 -14.00 13.11
C ASN A 189 -3.05 -12.58 13.73
N ILE A 190 -2.68 -11.56 12.95
CA ILE A 190 -2.85 -10.15 13.29
C ILE A 190 -3.54 -9.47 12.10
N ALA A 191 -4.69 -8.85 12.32
CA ALA A 191 -5.44 -8.11 11.33
C ALA A 191 -5.47 -6.63 11.70
N LEU A 192 -5.09 -5.76 10.77
CA LEU A 192 -5.04 -4.32 10.96
C LEU A 192 -5.97 -3.63 9.98
N ILE A 193 -6.95 -2.89 10.50
CA ILE A 193 -7.77 -1.93 9.77
C ILE A 193 -7.19 -0.55 10.02
N ASN A 194 -6.61 0.08 8.99
CA ASN A 194 -5.98 1.38 9.16
C ASN A 194 -6.99 2.53 9.28
N ASN A 195 -8.00 2.51 8.45
CA ASN A 195 -9.11 3.48 8.45
C ASN A 195 -10.23 2.99 7.51
N ALA A 196 -11.39 3.66 7.55
CA ALA A 196 -12.43 3.58 6.54
C ALA A 196 -12.79 5.00 6.09
N GLN A 197 -12.57 5.29 4.82
CA GLN A 197 -12.75 6.59 4.18
C GLN A 197 -13.29 6.40 2.76
N ARG A 198 -13.43 7.47 1.99
CA ARG A 198 -13.91 7.41 0.61
C ARG A 198 -12.85 6.77 -0.30
N GLU A 199 -13.04 5.50 -0.62
CA GLU A 199 -12.27 4.77 -1.64
C GLU A 199 -13.23 3.93 -2.48
N HIS A 200 -12.90 3.74 -3.76
CA HIS A 200 -13.69 2.91 -4.70
C HIS A 200 -15.19 3.21 -4.67
N GLN A 201 -15.56 4.51 -4.56
CA GLN A 201 -16.95 4.93 -4.34
C GLN A 201 -17.86 4.53 -5.51
N GLU A 202 -17.32 4.31 -6.69
CA GLU A 202 -18.04 3.75 -7.84
C GLU A 202 -18.64 2.37 -7.52
N PHE A 203 -17.95 1.54 -6.74
CA PHE A 203 -18.37 0.18 -6.39
C PHE A 203 -18.90 0.08 -4.96
N MET A 204 -18.27 0.74 -4.02
CA MET A 204 -18.62 0.67 -2.59
C MET A 204 -19.75 1.63 -2.19
N GLN A 205 -19.94 2.73 -2.93
CA GLN A 205 -21.00 3.74 -2.78
C GLN A 205 -20.96 4.54 -1.47
N THR A 206 -20.69 3.92 -0.33
CA THR A 206 -20.70 4.57 1.00
C THR A 206 -19.47 4.19 1.84
N ILE A 207 -19.07 5.08 2.76
CA ILE A 207 -18.01 4.79 3.74
C ILE A 207 -18.43 3.65 4.67
N ASP A 208 -19.71 3.56 5.02
CA ASP A 208 -20.26 2.47 5.83
C ASP A 208 -20.07 1.09 5.16
N ALA A 209 -20.25 1.00 3.83
CA ALA A 209 -19.98 -0.22 3.07
C ALA A 209 -18.47 -0.55 3.08
N VAL A 210 -17.60 0.45 2.92
CA VAL A 210 -16.14 0.30 3.03
C VAL A 210 -15.74 -0.22 4.42
N ALA A 211 -16.27 0.38 5.48
CA ALA A 211 -15.98 -0.04 6.85
C ALA A 211 -16.41 -1.49 7.14
N LYS A 212 -17.57 -1.90 6.60
CA LYS A 212 -18.09 -3.28 6.70
C LYS A 212 -17.22 -4.26 5.90
N GLU A 213 -16.78 -3.86 4.70
CA GLU A 213 -15.89 -4.68 3.88
C GLU A 213 -14.54 -4.90 4.57
N HIS A 214 -13.91 -3.83 5.09
CA HIS A 214 -12.67 -3.96 5.86
C HIS A 214 -12.83 -4.84 7.10
N ALA A 215 -13.99 -4.80 7.75
CA ALA A 215 -14.27 -5.64 8.92
C ALA A 215 -14.21 -7.16 8.62
N LEU A 216 -14.36 -7.57 7.35
CA LEU A 216 -14.28 -8.99 6.96
C LEU A 216 -12.91 -9.62 7.24
N ILE A 217 -11.85 -8.81 7.34
CA ILE A 217 -10.53 -9.31 7.72
C ILE A 217 -10.51 -9.93 9.13
N LEU A 218 -11.38 -9.42 10.03
CA LEU A 218 -11.47 -9.87 11.42
C LEU A 218 -12.07 -11.28 11.53
N ASP A 219 -12.92 -11.68 10.60
CA ASP A 219 -13.54 -13.01 10.58
C ASP A 219 -12.53 -14.13 10.32
N ALA A 220 -11.47 -13.80 9.56
CA ALA A 220 -10.41 -14.75 9.22
C ALA A 220 -9.41 -14.99 10.37
N LEU A 221 -9.44 -14.16 11.43
CA LEU A 221 -8.54 -14.29 12.57
C LEU A 221 -8.80 -15.59 13.35
N PRO A 222 -7.74 -16.31 13.77
CA PRO A 222 -7.89 -17.44 14.68
C PRO A 222 -8.38 -16.99 16.07
N ASN A 223 -8.81 -17.94 16.92
CA ASN A 223 -9.37 -17.63 18.24
C ASN A 223 -8.47 -16.78 19.15
N LYS A 224 -7.14 -16.88 18.98
CA LYS A 224 -6.15 -16.07 19.71
C LYS A 224 -5.55 -14.95 18.83
N GLY A 225 -6.22 -14.62 17.74
CA GLY A 225 -5.78 -13.56 16.85
C GLY A 225 -5.90 -12.17 17.47
N VAL A 226 -5.15 -11.22 16.91
CA VAL A 226 -5.15 -9.82 17.34
C VAL A 226 -5.84 -8.96 16.29
N ALA A 227 -6.86 -8.22 16.70
CA ALA A 227 -7.57 -7.23 15.90
C ALA A 227 -7.03 -5.84 16.22
N ILE A 228 -6.58 -5.10 15.21
CA ILE A 228 -6.01 -3.76 15.35
C ILE A 228 -6.84 -2.78 14.53
N PHE A 229 -7.31 -1.69 15.15
CA PHE A 229 -8.07 -0.65 14.47
C PHE A 229 -7.99 0.68 15.24
N PRO A 230 -8.27 1.84 14.58
CA PRO A 230 -8.24 3.13 15.26
C PRO A 230 -9.38 3.26 16.28
N ALA A 231 -9.05 3.74 17.48
CA ALA A 231 -10.02 3.97 18.56
C ALA A 231 -10.91 5.19 18.28
N ASP A 232 -10.40 6.16 17.54
CA ASP A 232 -11.06 7.43 17.20
C ASP A 232 -11.91 7.35 15.92
N SER A 233 -12.12 6.14 15.37
CA SER A 233 -13.00 5.94 14.22
C SER A 233 -14.46 5.80 14.68
N GLU A 234 -15.39 6.38 13.93
CA GLU A 234 -16.83 6.17 14.11
C GLU A 234 -17.26 4.68 14.01
N TYR A 235 -16.43 3.86 13.34
CA TYR A 235 -16.65 2.42 13.15
C TYR A 235 -15.98 1.55 14.23
N SER A 236 -15.27 2.14 15.19
CA SER A 236 -14.49 1.40 16.18
C SER A 236 -15.34 0.41 16.99
N GLU A 237 -16.56 0.81 17.38
CA GLU A 237 -17.49 -0.06 18.10
C GLU A 237 -17.96 -1.25 17.26
N MET A 238 -18.30 -1.04 15.98
CA MET A 238 -18.67 -2.10 15.04
C MET A 238 -17.53 -3.11 14.87
N TRP A 239 -16.30 -2.62 14.70
CA TRP A 239 -15.13 -3.49 14.59
C TRP A 239 -14.83 -4.24 15.87
N ALA A 240 -14.99 -3.61 17.04
CA ALA A 240 -14.83 -4.25 18.33
C ALA A 240 -15.86 -5.38 18.55
N GLN A 241 -17.13 -5.15 18.20
CA GLN A 241 -18.17 -6.18 18.26
C GLN A 241 -17.84 -7.37 17.34
N ARG A 242 -17.34 -7.10 16.10
CA ARG A 242 -16.96 -8.16 15.18
C ARG A 242 -15.71 -8.92 15.62
N ALA A 243 -14.81 -8.26 16.33
CA ALA A 243 -13.61 -8.86 16.93
C ALA A 243 -13.90 -9.54 18.28
N ALA A 244 -15.17 -9.75 18.67
CA ALA A 244 -15.52 -10.38 19.94
C ALA A 244 -14.81 -11.73 20.12
N GLY A 245 -14.17 -11.93 21.27
CA GLY A 245 -13.36 -13.12 21.58
C GLY A 245 -11.93 -13.09 21.03
N LYS A 246 -11.51 -12.03 20.35
CA LYS A 246 -10.11 -11.78 19.92
C LYS A 246 -9.43 -10.81 20.90
N THR A 247 -8.10 -10.73 20.82
CA THR A 247 -7.37 -9.64 21.49
C THR A 247 -7.54 -8.37 20.67
N ILE A 248 -8.00 -7.28 21.28
CA ILE A 248 -8.11 -5.98 20.62
C ILE A 248 -6.91 -5.14 21.02
N MET A 249 -6.27 -4.51 20.05
CA MET A 249 -5.21 -3.51 20.22
C MET A 249 -5.58 -2.26 19.44
N SER A 250 -6.08 -1.24 20.10
CA SER A 250 -6.47 0.01 19.47
C SER A 250 -5.30 1.00 19.37
N PHE A 251 -5.34 1.87 18.37
CA PHE A 251 -4.40 3.00 18.24
C PHE A 251 -5.16 4.30 17.99
N ALA A 252 -4.60 5.43 18.43
CA ALA A 252 -5.16 6.75 18.16
C ALA A 252 -4.12 7.86 18.29
N LEU A 253 -4.35 8.97 17.58
CA LEU A 253 -3.63 10.22 17.74
C LEU A 253 -4.52 11.16 18.57
N HIS A 254 -3.99 11.73 19.67
CA HIS A 254 -4.68 12.65 20.57
C HIS A 254 -5.92 12.09 21.29
N HIS A 255 -6.17 10.80 21.21
CA HIS A 255 -7.28 10.12 21.91
C HIS A 255 -6.77 8.96 22.77
N ASP A 256 -7.61 8.49 23.68
CA ASP A 256 -7.26 7.31 24.49
C ASP A 256 -7.31 6.03 23.65
N ALA A 257 -6.23 5.25 23.72
CA ALA A 257 -6.05 4.00 23.01
C ALA A 257 -4.96 3.16 23.71
N ILE A 258 -4.85 1.88 23.33
CA ILE A 258 -3.76 1.03 23.84
C ILE A 258 -2.41 1.54 23.34
N VAL A 259 -2.33 1.96 22.07
CA VAL A 259 -1.19 2.67 21.50
C VAL A 259 -1.64 4.07 21.09
N ARG A 260 -1.19 5.07 21.82
CA ARG A 260 -1.55 6.47 21.53
C ARG A 260 -0.32 7.29 21.21
N GLY A 261 -0.51 8.39 20.47
CA GLY A 261 0.56 9.31 20.14
C GLY A 261 0.14 10.75 20.21
N ASP A 262 1.14 11.61 20.43
CA ASP A 262 1.02 13.06 20.34
C ASP A 262 2.17 13.61 19.49
N VAL A 263 1.85 14.45 18.51
CA VAL A 263 2.87 15.17 17.72
C VAL A 263 3.46 16.27 18.57
N ILE A 264 4.76 16.20 18.82
CA ILE A 264 5.49 17.13 19.68
C ILE A 264 6.05 18.30 18.86
N SER A 265 6.57 18.00 17.68
CA SER A 265 7.13 18.98 16.76
C SER A 265 7.11 18.45 15.35
N SER A 266 7.07 19.36 14.39
CA SER A 266 7.20 19.08 12.96
C SER A 266 8.10 20.14 12.34
N ASP A 267 8.93 19.74 11.38
CA ASP A 267 9.73 20.62 10.54
C ASP A 267 9.35 20.45 9.05
N GLN A 268 10.23 20.76 8.12
CA GLN A 268 9.94 20.70 6.69
C GLN A 268 9.98 19.27 6.11
N THR A 269 10.56 18.31 6.81
CA THR A 269 10.84 16.96 6.28
C THR A 269 10.48 15.85 7.25
N SER A 270 10.28 16.18 8.52
CA SER A 270 10.16 15.23 9.62
C SER A 270 9.21 15.69 10.70
N GLN A 271 8.81 14.76 11.56
CA GLN A 271 8.03 15.06 12.76
C GLN A 271 8.47 14.18 13.92
N THR A 272 8.30 14.69 15.14
CA THR A 272 8.59 13.96 16.37
C THR A 272 7.29 13.63 17.09
N LEU A 273 7.13 12.35 17.50
CA LEU A 273 6.00 11.89 18.27
C LEU A 273 6.44 11.40 19.65
N ASN A 274 5.60 11.61 20.65
CA ASN A 274 5.59 10.75 21.84
C ASN A 274 4.61 9.60 21.56
N ILE A 275 5.09 8.36 21.63
CA ILE A 275 4.27 7.14 21.52
C ILE A 275 4.16 6.54 22.90
N THR A 276 2.93 6.37 23.37
CA THR A 276 2.61 5.79 24.68
C THR A 276 1.83 4.49 24.48
N TYR A 277 2.25 3.42 25.17
CA TYR A 277 1.54 2.14 25.13
C TYR A 277 1.59 1.45 26.49
N ARG A 278 0.75 0.43 26.69
CA ARG A 278 0.81 -0.46 27.87
C ARG A 278 1.56 -1.73 27.50
N ASP A 279 2.60 -2.03 28.27
CA ASP A 279 3.36 -3.26 28.08
C ASP A 279 2.64 -4.49 28.68
N SER A 280 3.24 -5.67 28.58
CA SER A 280 2.68 -6.93 29.07
C SER A 280 2.47 -6.94 30.60
N SER A 281 3.14 -6.09 31.36
CA SER A 281 2.94 -5.89 32.81
C SER A 281 1.87 -4.87 33.14
N GLN A 282 1.19 -4.30 32.12
CA GLN A 282 0.23 -3.20 32.22
C GLN A 282 0.88 -1.86 32.64
N ALA A 283 2.21 -1.78 32.65
CA ALA A 283 2.90 -0.52 32.86
C ALA A 283 2.82 0.36 31.61
N THR A 284 2.59 1.66 31.83
CA THR A 284 2.59 2.64 30.76
C THR A 284 4.02 3.01 30.41
N GLN A 285 4.37 2.84 29.13
CA GLN A 285 5.65 3.22 28.55
C GLN A 285 5.42 4.40 27.60
N THR A 286 6.31 5.39 27.63
CA THR A 286 6.28 6.52 26.69
C THR A 286 7.64 6.74 26.10
N HIS A 287 7.71 6.82 24.78
CA HIS A 287 8.94 6.96 24.05
C HIS A 287 8.81 8.05 22.99
N ARG A 288 9.90 8.76 22.77
CA ARG A 288 10.01 9.75 21.70
C ARG A 288 10.55 9.08 20.44
N VAL A 289 9.87 9.29 19.32
CA VAL A 289 10.20 8.72 18.00
C VAL A 289 10.28 9.84 16.98
N HIS A 290 11.34 9.88 16.20
CA HIS A 290 11.55 10.84 15.12
C HIS A 290 11.22 10.18 13.78
N LEU A 291 10.18 10.67 13.08
CA LEU A 291 9.72 10.13 11.81
C LEU A 291 10.18 11.01 10.65
N GLN A 292 10.76 10.41 9.62
CA GLN A 292 11.14 11.08 8.37
C GLN A 292 9.96 11.15 7.37
N VAL A 293 8.77 11.39 7.89
CA VAL A 293 7.51 11.57 7.14
C VAL A 293 6.68 12.64 7.81
N LEU A 294 5.86 13.36 7.04
CA LEU A 294 5.04 14.48 7.51
C LEU A 294 3.56 14.10 7.61
N GLY A 295 2.86 14.86 8.42
CA GLY A 295 1.41 14.87 8.54
C GLY A 295 0.85 13.92 9.59
N GLU A 296 -0.29 14.32 10.17
CA GLU A 296 -0.99 13.54 11.19
C GLU A 296 -1.41 12.15 10.70
N HIS A 297 -1.76 12.02 9.41
CA HIS A 297 -2.08 10.73 8.81
C HIS A 297 -0.89 9.76 8.86
N ASN A 298 0.36 10.24 8.69
CA ASN A 298 1.55 9.42 8.84
C ASN A 298 1.92 9.18 10.31
N ALA A 299 1.61 10.11 11.20
CA ALA A 299 1.67 9.84 12.64
C ALA A 299 0.73 8.69 13.04
N LYS A 300 -0.53 8.70 12.56
CA LYS A 300 -1.48 7.58 12.75
C LYS A 300 -0.98 6.28 12.13
N ASN A 301 -0.40 6.33 10.92
CA ASN A 301 0.21 5.16 10.28
C ASN A 301 1.34 4.56 11.14
N ALA A 302 2.17 5.40 11.78
CA ALA A 302 3.24 4.94 12.68
C ALA A 302 2.69 4.30 13.96
N LEU A 303 1.58 4.81 14.51
CA LEU A 303 0.90 4.20 15.65
C LEU A 303 0.28 2.85 15.30
N ALA A 304 -0.34 2.74 14.12
CA ALA A 304 -0.87 1.48 13.59
C ALA A 304 0.26 0.44 13.40
N ALA A 305 1.40 0.87 12.83
CA ALA A 305 2.57 0.00 12.67
C ALA A 305 3.18 -0.42 14.02
N THR A 306 3.24 0.49 15.00
CA THR A 306 3.65 0.20 16.36
C THR A 306 2.74 -0.84 17.01
N ALA A 307 1.41 -0.69 16.91
CA ALA A 307 0.45 -1.64 17.44
C ALA A 307 0.64 -3.03 16.83
N ALA A 308 0.82 -3.11 15.51
CA ALA A 308 1.07 -4.38 14.82
C ALA A 308 2.39 -5.03 15.24
N ALA A 309 3.45 -4.26 15.40
CA ALA A 309 4.76 -4.76 15.82
C ALA A 309 4.75 -5.25 17.29
N LEU A 310 4.10 -4.52 18.20
CA LEU A 310 3.89 -4.95 19.59
C LEU A 310 3.06 -6.24 19.64
N ALA A 311 1.99 -6.33 18.84
CA ALA A 311 1.18 -7.55 18.72
C ALA A 311 1.98 -8.74 18.20
N ALA A 312 2.97 -8.48 17.32
CA ALA A 312 3.89 -9.49 16.81
C ALA A 312 5.02 -9.85 17.81
N GLY A 313 5.07 -9.22 18.97
CA GLY A 313 6.10 -9.47 19.99
C GLY A 313 7.47 -8.86 19.69
N ILE A 314 7.52 -7.84 18.84
CA ILE A 314 8.76 -7.11 18.51
C ILE A 314 9.14 -6.20 19.70
N THR A 315 10.43 -6.15 19.99
CA THR A 315 10.96 -5.30 21.06
C THR A 315 10.85 -3.81 20.69
N TRP A 316 10.71 -2.95 21.72
CA TRP A 316 10.61 -1.52 21.49
C TRP A 316 11.80 -0.95 20.71
N ASP A 317 13.02 -1.35 21.04
CA ASP A 317 14.23 -0.86 20.37
C ASP A 317 14.19 -1.10 18.85
N ALA A 318 13.71 -2.29 18.44
CA ALA A 318 13.54 -2.59 17.01
C ALA A 318 12.40 -1.80 16.37
N ILE A 319 11.30 -1.54 17.12
CA ILE A 319 10.19 -0.70 16.67
C ILE A 319 10.68 0.73 16.45
N GLN A 320 11.32 1.31 17.45
CA GLN A 320 11.85 2.68 17.37
C GLN A 320 12.83 2.82 16.22
N GLN A 321 13.85 1.97 16.17
CA GLN A 321 14.85 1.99 15.09
C GLN A 321 14.19 1.82 13.72
N GLY A 322 13.24 0.90 13.58
CA GLY A 322 12.54 0.66 12.32
C GLY A 322 11.69 1.87 11.88
N LEU A 323 11.04 2.58 12.80
CA LEU A 323 10.27 3.78 12.48
C LEU A 323 11.19 4.96 12.14
N GLU A 324 12.25 5.19 12.89
CA GLU A 324 13.17 6.34 12.70
C GLU A 324 14.00 6.25 11.43
N THR A 325 14.26 5.02 10.94
CA THR A 325 15.01 4.77 9.70
C THR A 325 14.11 4.47 8.49
N PHE A 326 12.79 4.45 8.69
CA PHE A 326 11.84 4.25 7.59
C PHE A 326 11.87 5.44 6.62
N THR A 327 11.99 5.14 5.33
CA THR A 327 11.89 6.12 4.25
C THR A 327 10.60 5.90 3.46
N PRO A 328 9.88 6.98 3.10
CA PRO A 328 8.65 6.87 2.32
C PRO A 328 8.86 6.15 1.00
N VAL A 329 7.85 5.37 0.60
CA VAL A 329 7.81 4.78 -0.74
C VAL A 329 7.62 5.91 -1.76
N GLN A 330 8.24 5.78 -2.93
CA GLN A 330 8.10 6.75 -4.02
C GLN A 330 6.62 7.05 -4.34
N GLY A 331 6.30 8.33 -4.50
CA GLY A 331 4.93 8.77 -4.74
C GLY A 331 4.01 8.75 -3.50
N ARG A 332 4.57 8.66 -2.28
CA ARG A 332 3.84 8.64 -1.00
C ARG A 332 4.37 9.70 -0.05
N MET A 333 3.96 10.95 -0.24
CA MET A 333 4.40 12.10 0.57
C MET A 333 5.93 12.23 0.67
N GLN A 334 6.64 11.91 -0.41
CA GLN A 334 8.10 12.00 -0.45
C GLN A 334 8.52 13.45 -0.63
N VAL A 335 9.22 14.00 0.36
CA VAL A 335 9.73 15.37 0.34
C VAL A 335 11.12 15.40 -0.29
N GLN A 336 11.30 16.28 -1.29
CA GLN A 336 12.57 16.46 -2.01
C GLN A 336 12.89 17.95 -2.12
N GLN A 337 14.11 18.34 -1.79
CA GLN A 337 14.61 19.67 -2.06
C GLN A 337 15.19 19.72 -3.47
N ILE A 338 14.50 20.32 -4.43
CA ILE A 338 14.97 20.39 -5.81
C ILE A 338 15.95 21.56 -6.05
N ASN A 339 15.82 22.62 -5.26
CA ASN A 339 16.79 23.72 -5.17
C ASN A 339 16.61 24.45 -3.84
N PRO A 340 17.48 25.39 -3.43
CA PRO A 340 17.38 26.06 -2.13
C PRO A 340 16.05 26.78 -1.86
N GLN A 341 15.29 27.11 -2.90
CA GLN A 341 14.01 27.84 -2.81
C GLN A 341 12.79 26.94 -3.06
N THR A 342 12.96 25.70 -3.55
CA THR A 342 11.82 24.88 -3.95
C THR A 342 11.86 23.51 -3.30
N THR A 343 10.87 23.24 -2.47
CA THR A 343 10.58 21.93 -1.91
C THR A 343 9.48 21.27 -2.75
N LEU A 344 9.68 20.03 -3.15
CA LEU A 344 8.72 19.22 -3.88
C LEU A 344 8.20 18.11 -2.97
N ILE A 345 6.90 17.92 -2.94
CA ILE A 345 6.25 16.77 -2.27
C ILE A 345 5.66 15.88 -3.36
N ASP A 346 6.24 14.70 -3.53
CA ASP A 346 5.74 13.66 -4.42
C ASP A 346 4.71 12.79 -3.70
N ASP A 347 3.43 12.99 -4.02
CA ASP A 347 2.31 12.15 -3.56
C ASP A 347 1.47 11.64 -4.74
N THR A 348 2.18 11.22 -5.80
CA THR A 348 1.62 10.93 -7.13
C THR A 348 1.06 9.53 -7.31
N TYR A 349 1.17 8.64 -6.31
CA TYR A 349 0.80 7.24 -6.48
C TYR A 349 -0.71 7.04 -6.72
N ASN A 350 -1.56 7.69 -5.93
CA ASN A 350 -3.02 7.65 -6.08
C ASN A 350 -3.68 8.86 -5.39
N ALA A 351 -4.97 9.13 -5.71
CA ALA A 351 -5.74 10.20 -5.13
C ALA A 351 -7.20 9.78 -4.92
N ASN A 352 -7.73 10.10 -3.74
CA ASN A 352 -9.15 10.16 -3.41
C ASN A 352 -9.40 11.43 -2.57
N PRO A 353 -10.66 11.87 -2.38
CA PRO A 353 -10.94 13.14 -1.72
C PRO A 353 -10.27 13.31 -0.35
N ASP A 354 -10.31 12.28 0.49
CA ASP A 354 -9.75 12.34 1.85
C ASP A 354 -8.23 12.37 1.85
N SER A 355 -7.59 11.61 0.95
CA SER A 355 -6.13 11.62 0.83
C SER A 355 -5.60 12.93 0.24
N VAL A 356 -6.36 13.59 -0.65
CA VAL A 356 -5.98 14.91 -1.19
C VAL A 356 -6.10 15.97 -0.10
N LYS A 357 -7.18 15.96 0.71
CA LYS A 357 -7.33 16.89 1.84
C LYS A 357 -6.19 16.72 2.85
N ALA A 358 -5.87 15.49 3.26
CA ALA A 358 -4.75 15.22 4.14
C ALA A 358 -3.39 15.70 3.59
N ALA A 359 -3.19 15.64 2.28
CA ALA A 359 -1.99 16.15 1.64
C ALA A 359 -1.97 17.71 1.60
N ILE A 360 -3.14 18.33 1.41
CA ILE A 360 -3.31 19.79 1.50
C ILE A 360 -3.01 20.29 2.94
N ASP A 361 -3.45 19.57 3.98
CA ASP A 361 -3.15 19.89 5.38
C ASP A 361 -1.64 19.94 5.63
N VAL A 362 -0.90 18.95 5.11
CA VAL A 362 0.56 18.95 5.19
C VAL A 362 1.15 20.13 4.43
N LEU A 363 0.67 20.40 3.21
CA LEU A 363 1.15 21.50 2.39
C LEU A 363 0.93 22.86 3.10
N ALA A 364 -0.23 23.04 3.75
CA ALA A 364 -0.57 24.27 4.47
C ALA A 364 0.30 24.51 5.72
N GLN A 365 0.77 23.43 6.36
CA GLN A 365 1.66 23.52 7.54
C GLN A 365 3.11 23.85 7.20
N LEU A 366 3.50 23.73 5.93
CA LEU A 366 4.87 23.99 5.49
C LEU A 366 5.09 25.47 5.10
N SER A 367 6.23 25.72 4.48
CA SER A 367 6.58 27.07 4.04
C SER A 367 5.62 27.59 2.98
N MET A 368 5.12 28.81 3.16
CA MET A 368 4.38 29.55 2.13
C MET A 368 5.36 30.25 1.16
N PRO A 369 5.01 30.39 -0.10
CA PRO A 369 3.80 29.98 -0.82
C PRO A 369 3.66 28.48 -1.03
N ALA A 370 2.43 28.01 -0.88
CA ALA A 370 2.03 26.62 -1.09
C ALA A 370 1.35 26.46 -2.45
N TRP A 371 1.87 25.57 -3.31
CA TRP A 371 1.33 25.32 -4.64
C TRP A 371 0.90 23.86 -4.75
N LEU A 372 -0.30 23.66 -5.29
CA LEU A 372 -0.88 22.33 -5.52
C LEU A 372 -0.92 22.04 -7.02
N VAL A 373 -0.36 20.92 -7.42
CA VAL A 373 -0.53 20.32 -8.74
C VAL A 373 -1.44 19.10 -8.61
N LEU A 374 -2.65 19.20 -9.14
CA LEU A 374 -3.70 18.20 -8.93
C LEU A 374 -4.11 17.55 -10.25
N GLY A 375 -4.01 16.22 -10.32
CA GLY A 375 -4.62 15.40 -11.36
C GLY A 375 -6.00 14.87 -10.93
N ASP A 376 -6.78 14.38 -11.88
CA ASP A 376 -8.10 13.81 -11.61
C ASP A 376 -8.05 12.71 -10.54
N MET A 377 -9.09 12.66 -9.71
CA MET A 377 -9.39 11.54 -8.82
C MET A 377 -10.26 10.54 -9.57
N GLY A 378 -9.82 9.27 -9.60
CA GLY A 378 -10.54 8.16 -10.23
C GLY A 378 -11.41 7.37 -9.26
N GLU A 379 -12.24 6.49 -9.79
CA GLU A 379 -13.10 5.56 -9.04
C GLU A 379 -14.09 6.27 -8.09
N VAL A 380 -14.47 7.49 -8.47
CA VAL A 380 -15.34 8.38 -7.70
C VAL A 380 -16.81 8.31 -8.13
N GLY A 381 -17.11 7.55 -9.20
CA GLY A 381 -18.46 7.40 -9.75
C GLY A 381 -19.09 8.74 -10.12
N ASP A 382 -20.43 8.81 -10.03
CA ASP A 382 -21.21 10.01 -10.38
C ASP A 382 -20.93 11.22 -9.47
N GLN A 383 -20.27 11.02 -8.33
CA GLN A 383 -19.90 12.08 -7.39
C GLN A 383 -18.58 12.78 -7.77
N GLY A 384 -17.96 12.38 -8.87
CA GLY A 384 -16.68 12.94 -9.33
C GLY A 384 -16.63 14.47 -9.33
N PRO A 385 -17.58 15.17 -9.99
CA PRO A 385 -17.63 16.64 -10.00
C PRO A 385 -17.68 17.23 -8.57
N ALA A 386 -18.56 16.71 -7.71
CA ALA A 386 -18.75 17.22 -6.34
C ALA A 386 -17.49 17.03 -5.48
N PHE A 387 -16.80 15.89 -5.60
CA PHE A 387 -15.56 15.64 -4.88
C PHE A 387 -14.40 16.54 -5.36
N HIS A 388 -14.34 16.84 -6.65
CA HIS A 388 -13.37 17.79 -7.18
C HIS A 388 -13.68 19.23 -6.76
N GLU A 389 -14.96 19.63 -6.69
CA GLU A 389 -15.37 20.91 -6.11
C GLU A 389 -14.98 21.02 -4.63
N GLU A 390 -15.26 19.99 -3.83
CA GLU A 390 -14.89 19.93 -2.41
C GLU A 390 -13.40 20.17 -2.22
N VAL A 391 -12.56 19.43 -2.95
CA VAL A 391 -11.10 19.52 -2.83
C VAL A 391 -10.58 20.89 -3.29
N GLY A 392 -11.13 21.43 -4.37
CA GLY A 392 -10.75 22.77 -4.86
C GLY A 392 -11.09 23.89 -3.87
N ALA A 393 -12.29 23.84 -3.28
CA ALA A 393 -12.70 24.78 -2.22
C ALA A 393 -11.83 24.63 -0.97
N TYR A 394 -11.54 23.40 -0.56
CA TYR A 394 -10.68 23.11 0.58
C TYR A 394 -9.27 23.64 0.40
N ALA A 395 -8.66 23.46 -0.78
CA ALA A 395 -7.34 23.98 -1.08
C ALA A 395 -7.28 25.52 -0.94
N ALA A 396 -8.33 26.23 -1.38
CA ALA A 396 -8.42 27.68 -1.21
C ALA A 396 -8.58 28.09 0.25
N GLN A 397 -9.37 27.37 1.04
CA GLN A 397 -9.59 27.63 2.48
C GLN A 397 -8.32 27.42 3.30
N GLU A 398 -7.53 26.40 2.97
CA GLU A 398 -6.25 26.10 3.63
C GLU A 398 -5.08 26.97 3.12
N GLY A 399 -5.36 27.97 2.29
CA GLY A 399 -4.39 28.98 1.90
C GLY A 399 -3.42 28.54 0.79
N VAL A 400 -3.76 27.53 -0.01
CA VAL A 400 -3.02 27.23 -1.24
C VAL A 400 -3.05 28.44 -2.15
N GLN A 401 -1.87 28.91 -2.60
CA GLN A 401 -1.77 30.13 -3.40
C GLN A 401 -1.95 29.87 -4.89
N LYS A 402 -1.44 28.74 -5.39
CA LYS A 402 -1.60 28.37 -6.80
C LYS A 402 -2.08 26.93 -6.93
N LEU A 403 -3.10 26.73 -7.76
CA LEU A 403 -3.61 25.42 -8.17
C LEU A 403 -3.34 25.21 -9.66
N PHE A 404 -2.53 24.23 -10.00
CA PHE A 404 -2.29 23.74 -11.36
C PHE A 404 -3.07 22.44 -11.52
N ALA A 405 -4.07 22.39 -12.38
CA ALA A 405 -5.00 21.28 -12.49
C ALA A 405 -4.89 20.58 -13.85
N LEU A 406 -4.82 19.25 -13.86
CA LEU A 406 -4.72 18.41 -15.06
C LEU A 406 -5.86 17.38 -15.09
N GLY A 407 -6.59 17.30 -16.18
CA GLY A 407 -7.65 16.32 -16.39
C GLY A 407 -9.05 16.95 -16.48
N GLU A 408 -10.04 16.14 -16.87
CA GLU A 408 -11.38 16.65 -17.13
C GLU A 408 -12.15 17.05 -15.87
N GLN A 409 -11.98 16.30 -14.78
CA GLN A 409 -12.73 16.52 -13.54
C GLN A 409 -12.13 17.67 -12.70
N THR A 410 -10.82 17.90 -12.78
CA THR A 410 -10.16 18.99 -12.05
C THR A 410 -10.60 20.39 -12.50
N LYS A 411 -11.34 20.53 -13.62
CA LYS A 411 -12.02 21.78 -13.97
C LYS A 411 -12.97 22.25 -12.87
N HIS A 412 -13.63 21.32 -12.19
CA HIS A 412 -14.49 21.60 -11.04
C HIS A 412 -13.68 22.11 -9.85
N SER A 413 -12.50 21.55 -9.61
CA SER A 413 -11.58 22.03 -8.56
C SER A 413 -11.12 23.48 -8.81
N VAL A 414 -10.79 23.81 -10.06
CA VAL A 414 -10.39 25.19 -10.44
C VAL A 414 -11.55 26.19 -10.24
N MET A 415 -12.77 25.83 -10.63
CA MET A 415 -13.94 26.69 -10.44
C MET A 415 -14.23 26.93 -8.95
N ALA A 416 -14.23 25.86 -8.14
CA ALA A 416 -14.49 25.95 -6.72
C ALA A 416 -13.38 26.71 -5.98
N PHE A 417 -12.11 26.48 -6.34
CA PHE A 417 -10.97 27.22 -5.82
C PHE A 417 -11.12 28.73 -6.06
N LYS A 418 -11.38 29.15 -7.30
CA LYS A 418 -11.57 30.56 -7.65
C LYS A 418 -12.74 31.23 -6.91
N LYS A 419 -13.80 30.47 -6.65
CA LYS A 419 -14.98 30.95 -5.89
C LYS A 419 -14.69 31.14 -4.41
N SER A 420 -13.82 30.28 -3.83
CA SER A 420 -13.52 30.24 -2.40
C SER A 420 -12.25 31.01 -2.03
N SER A 421 -11.46 31.43 -3.01
CA SER A 421 -10.15 32.05 -2.80
C SER A 421 -10.24 33.55 -2.49
N THR A 422 -9.19 34.03 -1.82
CA THR A 422 -8.97 35.44 -1.51
C THR A 422 -8.07 36.14 -2.55
N GLN A 423 -7.68 37.37 -2.32
CA GLN A 423 -6.71 38.09 -3.19
C GLN A 423 -5.35 37.40 -3.20
N ASN A 424 -4.64 37.48 -4.33
CA ASN A 424 -3.31 36.89 -4.58
C ASN A 424 -3.23 35.36 -4.73
N THR A 425 -4.33 34.74 -5.12
CA THR A 425 -4.35 33.31 -5.47
C THR A 425 -4.66 33.13 -6.95
N SER A 426 -4.22 32.00 -7.52
CA SER A 426 -4.54 31.64 -8.90
C SER A 426 -4.84 30.14 -9.02
N ALA A 427 -5.73 29.80 -9.95
CA ALA A 427 -6.00 28.43 -10.31
C ALA A 427 -6.17 28.32 -11.82
N GLU A 428 -5.48 27.39 -12.44
CA GLU A 428 -5.51 27.18 -13.88
C GLU A 428 -5.64 25.71 -14.22
N HIS A 429 -6.39 25.44 -15.28
CA HIS A 429 -6.60 24.10 -15.81
C HIS A 429 -5.78 23.94 -17.10
N TYR A 430 -5.14 22.79 -17.21
CA TYR A 430 -4.32 22.42 -18.38
C TYR A 430 -4.85 21.11 -18.98
N PRO A 431 -5.03 21.07 -20.32
CA PRO A 431 -5.49 19.83 -20.99
C PRO A 431 -4.37 18.77 -21.08
N GLU A 432 -3.10 19.22 -21.12
CA GLU A 432 -1.95 18.37 -21.36
C GLU A 432 -0.87 18.60 -20.30
N VAL A 433 -0.15 17.52 -19.96
CA VAL A 433 0.90 17.55 -18.93
C VAL A 433 2.05 18.49 -19.29
N ASP A 434 2.43 18.57 -20.57
CA ASP A 434 3.54 19.40 -21.02
C ASP A 434 3.23 20.90 -20.85
N ALA A 435 1.98 21.30 -21.15
CA ALA A 435 1.51 22.67 -20.91
C ALA A 435 1.51 23.02 -19.43
N LEU A 436 1.06 22.10 -18.56
CA LEU A 436 1.10 22.27 -17.12
C LEU A 436 2.54 22.42 -16.62
N CYS A 437 3.46 21.54 -17.05
CA CYS A 437 4.86 21.59 -16.66
C CYS A 437 5.53 22.91 -17.10
N ALA A 438 5.25 23.40 -18.32
CA ALA A 438 5.76 24.68 -18.80
C ALA A 438 5.28 25.85 -17.92
N ALA A 439 3.98 25.93 -17.64
CA ALA A 439 3.40 26.97 -16.79
C ALA A 439 3.92 26.93 -15.34
N LEU A 440 4.11 25.71 -14.79
CA LEU A 440 4.67 25.52 -13.47
C LEU A 440 6.12 26.00 -13.37
N ARG A 441 6.96 25.67 -14.37
CA ARG A 441 8.36 26.15 -14.46
C ARG A 441 8.42 27.65 -14.62
N GLU A 442 7.61 28.23 -15.50
CA GLU A 442 7.51 29.66 -15.67
C GLU A 442 7.15 30.35 -14.37
N SER A 443 6.11 29.87 -13.66
CA SER A 443 5.72 30.38 -12.37
C SER A 443 6.84 30.28 -11.32
N LEU A 444 7.62 29.17 -11.33
CA LEU A 444 8.77 29.00 -10.44
C LEU A 444 9.91 29.96 -10.77
N SER A 445 10.15 30.27 -12.04
CA SER A 445 11.21 31.20 -12.48
C SER A 445 10.90 32.67 -12.20
N GLN A 446 9.61 33.03 -12.15
CA GLN A 446 9.15 34.41 -11.90
C GLN A 446 9.14 34.80 -10.42
N ARG A 447 9.43 33.87 -9.50
CA ARG A 447 9.48 34.16 -8.06
C ARG A 447 10.68 35.05 -7.69
N ALA A 448 10.54 35.77 -6.58
CA ALA A 448 11.67 36.46 -6.00
C ALA A 448 12.75 35.45 -5.53
N ALA A 449 14.03 35.79 -5.71
CA ALA A 449 15.16 34.90 -5.43
C ALA A 449 15.23 34.40 -3.96
N HIS A 450 14.58 35.08 -3.02
CA HIS A 450 14.54 34.71 -1.61
C HIS A 450 13.25 33.98 -1.20
N GLU A 451 12.29 33.84 -2.10
CA GLU A 451 10.98 33.25 -1.81
C GLU A 451 11.05 31.72 -1.89
N LYS A 452 10.81 31.08 -0.74
CA LYS A 452 10.71 29.61 -0.68
C LYS A 452 9.31 29.18 -1.08
N THR A 453 9.19 28.11 -1.85
CA THR A 453 7.91 27.57 -2.32
C THR A 453 7.87 26.06 -2.12
N THR A 454 6.75 25.56 -1.63
CA THR A 454 6.48 24.12 -1.60
C THR A 454 5.47 23.76 -2.69
N VAL A 455 5.80 22.79 -3.50
CA VAL A 455 4.96 22.24 -4.59
C VAL A 455 4.56 20.82 -4.21
N LEU A 456 3.26 20.58 -4.02
CA LEU A 456 2.70 19.24 -3.85
C LEU A 456 2.15 18.75 -5.19
N VAL A 457 2.55 17.54 -5.62
CA VAL A 457 2.03 16.89 -6.83
C VAL A 457 1.23 15.65 -6.44
N LYS A 458 -0.05 15.60 -6.83
CA LYS A 458 -0.96 14.51 -6.50
C LYS A 458 -1.98 14.24 -7.61
N GLY A 459 -2.40 12.98 -7.75
CA GLY A 459 -3.45 12.55 -8.69
C GLY A 459 -3.60 11.03 -8.68
N SER A 460 -4.69 10.55 -9.24
CA SER A 460 -4.94 9.10 -9.34
C SER A 460 -3.94 8.42 -10.27
N ARG A 461 -3.74 7.13 -10.07
CA ARG A 461 -2.70 6.32 -10.74
C ARG A 461 -2.73 6.42 -12.27
N PHE A 462 -3.93 6.47 -12.87
CA PHE A 462 -4.08 6.57 -14.33
C PHE A 462 -3.58 7.92 -14.90
N MET A 463 -3.56 8.99 -14.06
CA MET A 463 -3.06 10.30 -14.47
C MET A 463 -1.54 10.35 -14.62
N LYS A 464 -0.81 9.40 -14.01
CA LYS A 464 0.66 9.31 -14.07
C LYS A 464 1.35 10.63 -13.73
N MET A 465 0.94 11.23 -12.61
CA MET A 465 1.43 12.54 -12.17
C MET A 465 2.93 12.54 -11.81
N GLU A 466 3.56 11.39 -11.66
CA GLU A 466 5.02 11.26 -11.55
C GLU A 466 5.78 11.88 -12.73
N ARG A 467 5.12 12.09 -13.89
CA ARG A 467 5.70 12.83 -15.03
C ARG A 467 6.00 14.29 -14.69
N VAL A 468 5.14 14.91 -13.86
CA VAL A 468 5.37 16.30 -13.40
C VAL A 468 6.55 16.34 -12.44
N VAL A 469 6.63 15.39 -11.50
CA VAL A 469 7.78 15.25 -10.59
C VAL A 469 9.07 15.13 -11.38
N LYS A 470 9.10 14.20 -12.34
CA LYS A 470 10.27 13.99 -13.22
C LYS A 470 10.67 15.25 -13.97
N ALA A 471 9.69 15.95 -14.56
CA ALA A 471 9.93 17.18 -15.28
C ALA A 471 10.56 18.29 -14.43
N LEU A 472 10.29 18.34 -13.11
CA LEU A 472 10.88 19.31 -12.19
C LEU A 472 12.26 18.90 -11.67
N THR A 473 12.59 17.59 -11.65
CA THR A 473 13.83 17.09 -11.05
C THR A 473 14.94 16.85 -12.07
N GLU A 474 14.64 16.53 -13.33
CA GLU A 474 15.65 16.21 -14.37
C GLU A 474 16.38 17.45 -14.97
N GLU A 475 15.86 18.65 -14.79
CA GLU A 475 16.51 19.89 -15.32
C GLU A 475 17.45 20.58 -14.32
N THR A 476 17.68 19.96 -13.14
CA THR A 476 18.55 20.53 -12.10
C THR A 476 20.00 20.03 -12.20
N HIS A 477 20.36 19.34 -13.32
CA HIS A 477 21.71 18.82 -13.58
C HIS A 477 22.37 19.50 -14.75
#